data_6bb043d220943707958a9a525592c7c7
#
_entry.id   6bb043d220943707958a9a525592c7c7
#
_cell.length_a   1.000
_cell.length_b   1.000
_cell.length_c   1.000
_cell.angle_alpha   90.00
_cell.angle_beta   90.00
_cell.angle_gamma   90.00
#
_symmetry.space_group_name_H-M   'P 1'
#
loop_
_entity.id
_entity.type
_entity.pdbx_description
1 polymer ?
#
loop_
_entity_poly.entity_id
_entity_poly.type
_entity_poly.pdbx_seq_one_letter_code
_entity_poly.pdbx_strand_id
1 'polypeptide(L)'
;MCAGRICIDVKEMAIHLRSRDELEKMHRAGLIVHDVLTTLRDAVRPGLTTMDLERLAEEKIAGKPGKPAFKGYRGYPCSLCTSVNSEIVHGIPSPKRKLREGDIVSIDFGMEVDGYFADSAVTVPVGKIGPETQKLLDVTRESLDRAIEKMRAGNRLGDVGNAVQSWVEENGFSVVREFVGHGIGTKMHDEPNLPNYGDAGRGARLQEGMVIAVEPMVNAGSPEVRMRDEWVAETADGSPSAHFEHTVAITANGPWILTRPKEVTGPSW
;
A
#
# COMPACT_ATOMS: atom_id res chain seq x y z
N MET A 1 -8.14 -45.80 25.95
CA MET A 1 -7.17 -45.15 25.05
C MET A 1 -7.85 -43.86 24.56
N CYS A 2 -7.59 -42.75 25.22
CA CYS A 2 -8.20 -41.47 24.90
C CYS A 2 -7.34 -40.75 23.85
N ALA A 3 -7.92 -40.52 22.68
CA ALA A 3 -7.30 -39.67 21.65
C ALA A 3 -7.26 -38.22 22.14
N GLY A 4 -6.06 -37.68 22.31
CA GLY A 4 -5.84 -36.29 22.67
C GLY A 4 -6.28 -35.35 21.56
N ARG A 5 -7.32 -34.58 21.82
CA ARG A 5 -7.63 -33.39 21.01
C ARG A 5 -6.57 -32.35 21.29
N ILE A 6 -5.76 -32.02 20.30
CA ILE A 6 -4.92 -30.82 20.31
C ILE A 6 -5.91 -29.65 20.22
N CYS A 7 -6.16 -28.99 21.35
CA CYS A 7 -6.78 -27.68 21.34
C CYS A 7 -5.77 -26.70 20.74
N ILE A 8 -5.96 -26.35 19.48
CA ILE A 8 -5.30 -25.19 18.89
C ILE A 8 -5.94 -23.99 19.59
N ASP A 9 -5.17 -23.37 20.46
CA ASP A 9 -5.53 -22.10 21.11
C ASP A 9 -5.60 -21.05 20.01
N VAL A 10 -6.79 -20.83 19.46
CA VAL A 10 -7.06 -19.71 18.55
C VAL A 10 -7.01 -18.47 19.43
N LYS A 11 -5.81 -17.93 19.62
CA LYS A 11 -5.66 -16.58 20.13
C LYS A 11 -6.46 -15.71 19.18
N GLU A 12 -7.63 -15.25 19.65
CA GLU A 12 -8.40 -14.20 18.97
C GLU A 12 -7.44 -13.03 18.79
N MET A 13 -6.93 -12.82 17.57
CA MET A 13 -6.03 -11.72 17.30
C MET A 13 -6.86 -10.45 17.40
N ALA A 14 -6.62 -9.68 18.47
CA ALA A 14 -7.43 -8.53 18.80
C ALA A 14 -7.22 -7.42 17.76
N ILE A 15 -8.27 -7.06 17.06
CA ILE A 15 -8.29 -5.87 16.21
C ILE A 15 -8.28 -4.64 17.13
N HIS A 16 -7.30 -3.76 16.95
CA HIS A 16 -7.16 -2.56 17.75
C HIS A 16 -8.00 -1.41 17.18
N LEU A 17 -8.90 -0.86 18.00
CA LEU A 17 -9.66 0.33 17.67
C LEU A 17 -8.93 1.57 18.21
N ARG A 18 -8.62 2.52 17.33
CA ARG A 18 -7.88 3.73 17.67
C ARG A 18 -8.83 4.85 18.11
N SER A 19 -8.47 5.53 19.17
CA SER A 19 -9.11 6.77 19.61
C SER A 19 -8.85 7.91 18.61
N ARG A 20 -9.63 8.99 18.70
CA ARG A 20 -9.42 10.17 17.86
C ARG A 20 -8.01 10.75 18.01
N ASP A 21 -7.47 10.81 19.21
CA ASP A 21 -6.12 11.34 19.47
C ASP A 21 -5.04 10.47 18.82
N GLU A 22 -5.22 9.15 18.80
CA GLU A 22 -4.33 8.23 18.11
C GLU A 22 -4.42 8.41 16.59
N LEU A 23 -5.63 8.57 16.03
CA LEU A 23 -5.83 8.86 14.61
C LEU A 23 -5.17 10.19 14.19
N GLU A 24 -5.22 11.23 15.03
CA GLU A 24 -4.52 12.50 14.73
C GLU A 24 -2.98 12.32 14.78
N LYS A 25 -2.45 11.44 15.65
CA LYS A 25 -1.02 11.09 15.63
C LYS A 25 -0.64 10.36 14.33
N MET A 26 -1.42 9.36 13.93
CA MET A 26 -1.23 8.65 12.68
C MET A 26 -1.34 9.58 11.47
N HIS A 27 -2.30 10.52 11.49
CA HIS A 27 -2.43 11.52 10.44
C HIS A 27 -1.18 12.41 10.33
N ARG A 28 -0.54 12.80 11.45
CA ARG A 28 0.75 13.54 11.38
C ARG A 28 1.85 12.73 10.69
N ALA A 29 1.97 11.43 10.97
CA ALA A 29 2.88 10.55 10.23
C ALA A 29 2.49 10.50 8.75
N GLY A 30 1.20 10.33 8.46
CA GLY A 30 0.65 10.26 7.10
C GLY A 30 0.87 11.53 6.28
N LEU A 31 0.85 12.71 6.89
CA LEU A 31 1.16 13.97 6.19
C LEU A 31 2.65 14.05 5.78
N ILE A 32 3.56 13.48 6.58
CA ILE A 32 4.97 13.36 6.18
C ILE A 32 5.11 12.39 5.01
N VAL A 33 4.43 11.24 5.07
CA VAL A 33 4.40 10.26 3.97
C VAL A 33 3.90 10.91 2.68
N HIS A 34 2.78 11.62 2.74
CA HIS A 34 2.21 12.33 1.59
C HIS A 34 3.18 13.35 0.98
N ASP A 35 3.84 14.17 1.83
CA ASP A 35 4.80 15.18 1.39
C ASP A 35 6.03 14.55 0.71
N VAL A 36 6.53 13.43 1.24
CA VAL A 36 7.63 12.66 0.63
C VAL A 36 7.20 12.09 -0.71
N LEU A 37 6.09 11.32 -0.77
CA LEU A 37 5.64 10.68 -2.00
C LEU A 37 5.29 11.70 -3.10
N THR A 38 4.67 12.84 -2.75
CA THR A 38 4.42 13.93 -3.70
C THR A 38 5.73 14.49 -4.26
N THR A 39 6.73 14.72 -3.40
CA THR A 39 8.05 15.19 -3.84
C THR A 39 8.73 14.19 -4.77
N LEU A 40 8.68 12.90 -4.44
CA LEU A 40 9.27 11.84 -5.25
C LEU A 40 8.56 11.69 -6.60
N ARG A 41 7.22 11.68 -6.59
CA ARG A 41 6.40 11.64 -7.81
C ARG A 41 6.77 12.75 -8.78
N ASP A 42 6.89 13.97 -8.27
CA ASP A 42 7.20 15.14 -9.10
C ASP A 42 8.67 15.15 -9.58
N ALA A 43 9.56 14.42 -8.90
CA ALA A 43 10.96 14.28 -9.29
C ALA A 43 11.21 13.18 -10.32
N VAL A 44 10.32 12.17 -10.44
CA VAL A 44 10.51 11.03 -11.35
C VAL A 44 10.68 11.49 -12.80
N ARG A 45 11.78 11.05 -13.42
CA ARG A 45 12.09 11.30 -14.84
C ARG A 45 13.09 10.28 -15.37
N PRO A 46 13.18 10.10 -16.68
CA PRO A 46 14.22 9.28 -17.28
C PRO A 46 15.62 9.73 -16.85
N GLY A 47 16.48 8.77 -16.58
CA GLY A 47 17.88 9.01 -16.21
C GLY A 47 18.18 8.98 -14.71
N LEU A 48 17.21 9.18 -13.83
CA LEU A 48 17.37 8.94 -12.39
C LEU A 48 17.56 7.45 -12.11
N THR A 49 18.26 7.16 -11.03
CA THR A 49 18.29 5.81 -10.45
C THR A 49 17.29 5.71 -9.31
N THR A 50 16.86 4.49 -8.97
CA THR A 50 15.99 4.28 -7.81
C THR A 50 16.69 4.67 -6.49
N MET A 51 18.03 4.62 -6.45
CA MET A 51 18.83 5.15 -5.32
C MET A 51 18.78 6.68 -5.22
N ASP A 52 18.59 7.41 -6.32
CA ASP A 52 18.43 8.87 -6.26
C ASP A 52 17.10 9.25 -5.62
N LEU A 53 16.05 8.43 -5.82
CA LEU A 53 14.76 8.59 -5.12
C LEU A 53 14.91 8.31 -3.61
N GLU A 54 15.65 7.25 -3.23
CA GLU A 54 15.97 6.96 -1.82
C GLU A 54 16.66 8.15 -1.14
N ARG A 55 17.69 8.71 -1.77
CA ARG A 55 18.41 9.88 -1.24
C ARG A 55 17.51 11.09 -1.08
N LEU A 56 16.67 11.35 -2.08
CA LEU A 56 15.71 12.45 -2.03
C LEU A 56 14.69 12.29 -0.89
N ALA A 57 14.22 11.07 -0.64
CA ALA A 57 13.36 10.77 0.49
C ALA A 57 14.08 11.01 1.83
N GLU A 58 15.31 10.52 1.98
CA GLU A 58 16.10 10.72 3.20
C GLU A 58 16.39 12.21 3.45
N GLU A 59 16.72 12.97 2.41
CA GLU A 59 16.86 14.44 2.48
C GLU A 59 15.56 15.13 2.91
N LYS A 60 14.44 14.70 2.35
CA LYS A 60 13.12 15.28 2.64
C LYS A 60 12.65 15.07 4.07
N ILE A 61 13.02 13.95 4.69
CA ILE A 61 12.68 13.66 6.09
C ILE A 61 13.72 14.14 7.09
N ALA A 62 14.88 14.60 6.64
CA ALA A 62 15.91 15.13 7.52
C ALA A 62 15.36 16.27 8.39
N GLY A 63 15.48 16.11 9.72
CA GLY A 63 14.97 17.06 10.71
C GLY A 63 13.45 17.03 10.94
N LYS A 64 12.69 16.17 10.25
CA LYS A 64 11.27 15.91 10.58
C LYS A 64 11.18 14.99 11.82
N PRO A 65 10.08 15.05 12.59
CA PRO A 65 9.86 14.13 13.69
C PRO A 65 9.68 12.69 13.17
N GLY A 66 10.15 11.70 13.95
CA GLY A 66 9.99 10.30 13.65
C GLY A 66 11.14 9.70 12.85
N LYS A 67 10.89 8.54 12.26
CA LYS A 67 11.85 7.77 11.44
C LYS A 67 11.15 7.03 10.31
N PRO A 68 11.86 6.70 9.21
CA PRO A 68 11.31 5.85 8.16
C PRO A 68 10.95 4.46 8.72
N ALA A 69 9.80 3.93 8.31
CA ALA A 69 9.24 2.72 8.88
C ALA A 69 9.88 1.44 8.34
N PHE A 70 10.39 1.47 7.09
CA PHE A 70 10.90 0.25 6.43
C PHE A 70 12.35 -0.04 6.74
N LYS A 71 13.21 0.98 6.87
CA LYS A 71 14.66 0.80 7.10
C LYS A 71 14.92 0.06 8.40
N GLY A 72 15.47 -1.15 8.28
CA GLY A 72 15.72 -2.06 9.40
C GLY A 72 14.53 -2.96 9.80
N TYR A 73 13.34 -2.70 9.27
CA TYR A 73 12.18 -3.57 9.52
C TYR A 73 12.40 -4.95 8.90
N ARG A 74 12.45 -5.98 9.74
CA ARG A 74 12.79 -7.37 9.35
C ARG A 74 14.09 -7.50 8.55
N GLY A 75 14.99 -6.50 8.63
CA GLY A 75 16.26 -6.48 7.89
C GLY A 75 16.22 -5.75 6.55
N TYR A 76 15.09 -5.13 6.15
CA TYR A 76 15.01 -4.36 4.91
C TYR A 76 16.00 -3.17 4.92
N PRO A 77 16.80 -2.96 3.86
CA PRO A 77 17.97 -2.08 3.94
C PRO A 77 17.69 -0.58 3.72
N CYS A 78 16.56 -0.20 3.12
CA CYS A 78 16.26 1.14 2.64
C CYS A 78 15.03 1.77 3.31
N SER A 79 14.87 3.08 3.13
CA SER A 79 13.71 3.83 3.62
C SER A 79 12.51 3.72 2.68
N LEU A 80 12.77 3.52 1.36
CA LEU A 80 11.76 3.32 0.32
C LEU A 80 11.72 1.88 -0.18
N CYS A 81 10.55 1.46 -0.68
CA CYS A 81 10.49 0.43 -1.72
C CYS A 81 10.31 1.11 -3.08
N THR A 82 11.05 0.65 -4.10
CA THR A 82 10.98 1.17 -5.47
C THR A 82 10.87 0.02 -6.46
N SER A 83 9.66 -0.32 -6.86
CA SER A 83 9.36 -1.46 -7.73
C SER A 83 9.12 -0.99 -9.16
N VAL A 84 9.93 -1.49 -10.13
CA VAL A 84 9.92 -0.98 -11.52
C VAL A 84 9.34 -2.02 -12.46
N ASN A 85 8.34 -1.63 -13.25
CA ASN A 85 7.68 -2.43 -14.28
C ASN A 85 7.05 -3.71 -13.72
N SER A 86 7.69 -4.87 -13.92
CA SER A 86 7.21 -6.17 -13.45
C SER A 86 7.46 -6.44 -11.97
N GLU A 87 8.19 -5.59 -11.28
CA GLU A 87 8.33 -5.66 -9.83
C GLU A 87 7.03 -5.16 -9.19
N ILE A 88 6.41 -6.00 -8.37
CA ILE A 88 5.11 -5.73 -7.72
C ILE A 88 5.34 -4.85 -6.49
N VAL A 89 6.10 -5.37 -5.52
CA VAL A 89 6.41 -4.72 -4.24
C VAL A 89 7.82 -5.05 -3.77
N HIS A 90 8.30 -4.29 -2.77
CA HIS A 90 9.54 -4.47 -2.04
C HIS A 90 10.81 -4.35 -2.90
N GLY A 91 10.73 -3.66 -4.04
CA GLY A 91 11.90 -3.35 -4.86
C GLY A 91 12.94 -2.53 -4.06
N ILE A 92 14.20 -3.00 -4.02
CA ILE A 92 15.26 -2.34 -3.26
C ILE A 92 15.90 -1.23 -4.11
N PRO A 93 15.92 0.03 -3.62
CA PRO A 93 16.64 1.12 -4.28
C PRO A 93 18.07 0.77 -4.64
N SER A 94 18.48 1.05 -5.87
CA SER A 94 19.80 0.68 -6.39
C SER A 94 20.40 1.77 -7.29
N PRO A 95 21.70 2.08 -7.16
CA PRO A 95 22.40 2.98 -8.09
C PRO A 95 22.55 2.38 -9.49
N LYS A 96 22.30 1.07 -9.65
CA LYS A 96 22.35 0.38 -10.94
C LYS A 96 21.02 0.34 -11.65
N ARG A 97 19.89 0.57 -10.94
CA ARG A 97 18.54 0.59 -11.53
C ARG A 97 18.20 1.98 -12.01
N LYS A 98 18.50 2.24 -13.26
CA LYS A 98 18.22 3.51 -13.95
C LYS A 98 16.82 3.47 -14.56
N LEU A 99 16.01 4.47 -14.25
CA LEU A 99 14.69 4.68 -14.85
C LEU A 99 14.81 5.13 -16.30
N ARG A 100 13.99 4.58 -17.18
CA ARG A 100 13.98 4.85 -18.63
C ARG A 100 12.62 5.39 -19.06
N GLU A 101 12.61 6.09 -20.16
CA GLU A 101 11.36 6.47 -20.85
C GLU A 101 10.48 5.24 -21.09
N GLY A 102 9.23 5.31 -20.68
CA GLY A 102 8.28 4.22 -20.83
C GLY A 102 8.18 3.27 -19.61
N ASP A 103 9.09 3.36 -18.64
CA ASP A 103 8.97 2.62 -17.38
C ASP A 103 7.81 3.17 -16.53
N ILE A 104 7.34 2.35 -15.59
CA ILE A 104 6.56 2.75 -14.42
C ILE A 104 7.34 2.40 -13.16
N VAL A 105 7.21 3.17 -12.10
CA VAL A 105 7.82 2.90 -10.81
C VAL A 105 6.81 3.07 -9.68
N SER A 106 6.58 2.01 -8.92
CA SER A 106 5.83 2.05 -7.68
C SER A 106 6.79 2.49 -6.58
N ILE A 107 6.43 3.57 -5.91
CA ILE A 107 7.19 4.16 -4.79
C ILE A 107 6.33 3.99 -3.56
N ASP A 108 6.86 3.29 -2.58
CA ASP A 108 6.18 2.99 -1.31
C ASP A 108 7.03 3.48 -0.16
N PHE A 109 6.39 4.19 0.78
CA PHE A 109 7.05 4.85 1.90
C PHE A 109 6.19 4.88 3.15
N GLY A 110 6.78 4.51 4.27
CA GLY A 110 6.17 4.59 5.59
C GLY A 110 6.98 5.43 6.59
N MET A 111 6.26 6.05 7.54
CA MET A 111 6.83 6.80 8.67
C MET A 111 6.29 6.30 10.00
N GLU A 112 7.15 6.32 11.03
CA GLU A 112 6.77 6.21 12.43
C GLU A 112 6.98 7.56 13.11
N VAL A 113 5.91 8.09 13.71
CA VAL A 113 5.94 9.34 14.49
C VAL A 113 5.24 9.11 15.82
N ASP A 114 5.89 9.43 16.93
CA ASP A 114 5.34 9.26 18.30
C ASP A 114 4.84 7.82 18.59
N GLY A 115 5.49 6.81 18.00
CA GLY A 115 5.13 5.39 18.14
C GLY A 115 3.94 4.94 17.28
N TYR A 116 3.49 5.76 16.32
CA TYR A 116 2.42 5.43 15.38
C TYR A 116 2.92 5.45 13.95
N PHE A 117 2.50 4.45 13.18
CA PHE A 117 2.87 4.26 11.79
C PHE A 117 1.79 4.78 10.83
N ALA A 118 2.22 5.22 9.67
CA ALA A 118 1.42 5.39 8.47
C ALA A 118 2.29 5.08 7.25
N ASP A 119 1.70 4.48 6.23
CA ASP A 119 2.35 4.18 4.95
C ASP A 119 1.42 4.46 3.78
N SER A 120 2.02 4.54 2.61
CA SER A 120 1.30 4.78 1.36
C SER A 120 2.20 4.51 0.17
N ALA A 121 1.59 4.15 -0.96
CA ALA A 121 2.29 3.91 -2.21
C ALA A 121 1.62 4.60 -3.40
N VAL A 122 2.44 4.93 -4.40
CA VAL A 122 2.00 5.47 -5.68
C VAL A 122 2.82 4.93 -6.83
N THR A 123 2.17 4.54 -7.92
CA THR A 123 2.86 4.19 -9.17
C THR A 123 2.91 5.38 -10.10
N VAL A 124 4.11 5.72 -10.55
CA VAL A 124 4.41 6.92 -11.35
C VAL A 124 4.95 6.52 -12.71
N PRO A 125 4.46 7.13 -13.81
CA PRO A 125 5.05 6.95 -15.14
C PRO A 125 6.40 7.66 -15.24
N VAL A 126 7.34 7.06 -15.95
CA VAL A 126 8.66 7.64 -16.25
C VAL A 126 8.65 8.18 -17.68
N GLY A 127 8.41 9.48 -17.82
CA GLY A 127 8.18 10.10 -19.13
C GLY A 127 6.87 9.62 -19.76
N LYS A 128 6.88 9.33 -21.06
CA LYS A 128 5.68 8.88 -21.79
C LYS A 128 5.55 7.36 -21.73
N ILE A 129 4.40 6.88 -21.29
CA ILE A 129 4.05 5.46 -21.26
C ILE A 129 3.00 5.12 -22.32
N GLY A 130 2.86 3.84 -22.65
CA GLY A 130 1.84 3.35 -23.58
C GLY A 130 0.42 3.40 -23.00
N PRO A 131 -0.62 3.39 -23.87
CA PRO A 131 -2.01 3.49 -23.43
C PRO A 131 -2.46 2.35 -22.50
N GLU A 132 -2.00 1.13 -22.71
CA GLU A 132 -2.31 -0.02 -21.87
C GLU A 132 -1.69 0.13 -20.46
N THR A 133 -0.44 0.63 -20.40
CA THR A 133 0.21 0.91 -19.11
C THR A 133 -0.48 2.06 -18.38
N GLN A 134 -0.92 3.10 -19.11
CA GLN A 134 -1.70 4.19 -18.52
C GLN A 134 -3.03 3.66 -17.97
N LYS A 135 -3.73 2.80 -18.73
CA LYS A 135 -4.95 2.15 -18.27
C LYS A 135 -4.72 1.33 -17.00
N LEU A 136 -3.60 0.60 -16.90
CA LEU A 136 -3.24 -0.14 -15.70
C LEU A 136 -3.14 0.80 -14.47
N LEU A 137 -2.44 1.92 -14.60
CA LEU A 137 -2.30 2.90 -13.53
C LEU A 137 -3.67 3.47 -13.11
N ASP A 138 -4.48 3.87 -14.09
CA ASP A 138 -5.79 4.48 -13.83
C ASP A 138 -6.74 3.49 -13.16
N VAL A 139 -6.80 2.23 -13.63
CA VAL A 139 -7.63 1.17 -13.06
C VAL A 139 -7.19 0.83 -11.63
N THR A 140 -5.87 0.73 -11.38
CA THR A 140 -5.34 0.42 -10.05
C THR A 140 -5.65 1.55 -9.06
N ARG A 141 -5.43 2.80 -9.44
CA ARG A 141 -5.78 3.96 -8.62
C ARG A 141 -7.28 4.01 -8.32
N GLU A 142 -8.14 3.83 -9.34
CA GLU A 142 -9.58 3.83 -9.15
C GLU A 142 -10.05 2.65 -8.30
N SER A 143 -9.40 1.49 -8.37
CA SER A 143 -9.70 0.36 -7.50
C SER A 143 -9.46 0.69 -6.02
N LEU A 144 -8.42 1.47 -5.71
CA LEU A 144 -8.16 1.99 -4.37
C LEU A 144 -9.27 2.95 -3.93
N ASP A 145 -9.69 3.89 -4.78
CA ASP A 145 -10.79 4.83 -4.46
C ASP A 145 -12.08 4.06 -4.14
N ARG A 146 -12.43 3.06 -4.94
CA ARG A 146 -13.60 2.18 -4.74
C ARG A 146 -13.52 1.36 -3.45
N ALA A 147 -12.33 0.86 -3.11
CA ALA A 147 -12.07 0.18 -1.86
C ALA A 147 -12.28 1.11 -0.66
N ILE A 148 -11.72 2.31 -0.71
CA ILE A 148 -11.85 3.33 0.35
C ILE A 148 -13.32 3.70 0.58
N GLU A 149 -14.14 3.82 -0.47
CA GLU A 149 -15.58 4.06 -0.33
C GLU A 149 -16.31 2.98 0.50
N LYS A 150 -15.80 1.73 0.48
CA LYS A 150 -16.33 0.61 1.28
C LYS A 150 -15.81 0.60 2.72
N MET A 151 -14.78 1.37 3.06
CA MET A 151 -14.21 1.47 4.39
C MET A 151 -15.14 2.22 5.37
N ARG A 152 -16.31 1.62 5.63
CA ARG A 152 -17.36 2.19 6.49
C ARG A 152 -17.78 1.21 7.58
N ALA A 153 -18.05 1.73 8.77
CA ALA A 153 -18.57 0.91 9.86
C ALA A 153 -19.83 0.14 9.43
N GLY A 154 -19.85 -1.16 9.72
CA GLY A 154 -20.94 -2.05 9.34
C GLY A 154 -20.67 -2.90 8.10
N ASN A 155 -19.88 -2.41 7.14
CA ASN A 155 -19.38 -3.23 6.02
C ASN A 155 -18.41 -4.31 6.53
N ARG A 156 -17.93 -5.16 5.66
CA ARG A 156 -16.99 -6.23 5.96
C ARG A 156 -15.73 -6.13 5.09
N LEU A 157 -14.65 -6.77 5.51
CA LEU A 157 -13.40 -6.82 4.75
C LEU A 157 -13.61 -7.34 3.32
N GLY A 158 -14.47 -8.34 3.14
CA GLY A 158 -14.82 -8.86 1.82
C GLY A 158 -15.54 -7.85 0.92
N ASP A 159 -16.25 -6.87 1.47
CA ASP A 159 -16.86 -5.80 0.65
C ASP A 159 -15.79 -4.90 0.05
N VAL A 160 -14.70 -4.66 0.79
CA VAL A 160 -13.55 -3.86 0.34
C VAL A 160 -12.76 -4.61 -0.74
N GLY A 161 -12.35 -5.86 -0.46
CA GLY A 161 -11.61 -6.69 -1.42
C GLY A 161 -12.41 -6.97 -2.70
N ASN A 162 -13.72 -7.21 -2.59
CA ASN A 162 -14.60 -7.40 -3.74
C ASN A 162 -14.68 -6.14 -4.62
N ALA A 163 -14.69 -4.94 -4.01
CA ALA A 163 -14.72 -3.69 -4.78
C ALA A 163 -13.43 -3.50 -5.61
N VAL A 164 -12.26 -3.91 -5.09
CA VAL A 164 -11.01 -3.95 -5.85
C VAL A 164 -11.09 -4.98 -6.96
N GLN A 165 -11.33 -6.23 -6.61
CA GLN A 165 -11.30 -7.36 -7.54
C GLN A 165 -12.25 -7.17 -8.71
N SER A 166 -13.52 -6.86 -8.44
CA SER A 166 -14.53 -6.72 -9.49
C SER A 166 -14.16 -5.64 -10.51
N TRP A 167 -13.68 -4.49 -10.04
CA TRP A 167 -13.25 -3.41 -10.91
C TRP A 167 -12.01 -3.75 -11.75
N VAL A 168 -11.01 -4.37 -11.15
CA VAL A 168 -9.77 -4.76 -11.81
C VAL A 168 -10.03 -5.81 -12.88
N GLU A 169 -10.78 -6.88 -12.54
CA GLU A 169 -11.07 -7.99 -13.45
C GLU A 169 -12.02 -7.55 -14.60
N GLU A 170 -13.00 -6.68 -14.34
CA GLU A 170 -13.87 -6.08 -15.36
C GLU A 170 -13.08 -5.27 -16.40
N ASN A 171 -11.96 -4.69 -16.00
CA ASN A 171 -11.06 -3.95 -16.89
C ASN A 171 -10.00 -4.81 -17.57
N GLY A 172 -10.00 -6.14 -17.35
CA GLY A 172 -9.13 -7.11 -18.00
C GLY A 172 -7.75 -7.26 -17.37
N PHE A 173 -7.58 -6.83 -16.11
CA PHE A 173 -6.36 -6.97 -15.32
C PHE A 173 -6.53 -8.01 -14.22
N SER A 174 -5.44 -8.34 -13.52
CA SER A 174 -5.44 -9.35 -12.46
C SER A 174 -5.03 -8.76 -11.12
N VAL A 175 -5.71 -9.18 -10.04
CA VAL A 175 -5.36 -8.81 -8.67
C VAL A 175 -4.31 -9.75 -8.13
N VAL A 176 -3.25 -9.22 -7.53
CA VAL A 176 -2.26 -9.98 -6.76
C VAL A 176 -2.92 -10.56 -5.50
N ARG A 177 -2.62 -11.83 -5.19
CA ARG A 177 -3.27 -12.55 -4.08
C ARG A 177 -2.33 -12.87 -2.92
N GLU A 178 -1.03 -12.92 -3.16
CA GLU A 178 0.01 -13.26 -2.18
C GLU A 178 0.33 -12.11 -1.22
N PHE A 179 0.06 -10.88 -1.64
CA PHE A 179 0.22 -9.67 -0.83
C PHE A 179 -1.13 -9.02 -0.61
N VAL A 180 -1.34 -8.51 0.58
CA VAL A 180 -2.64 -8.02 1.04
C VAL A 180 -2.47 -6.79 1.93
N GLY A 181 -3.46 -5.94 1.99
CA GLY A 181 -3.52 -4.86 2.95
C GLY A 181 -3.56 -5.36 4.39
N HIS A 182 -3.29 -4.48 5.33
CA HIS A 182 -3.11 -4.86 6.73
C HIS A 182 -3.57 -3.78 7.71
N GLY A 183 -3.92 -4.19 8.90
CA GLY A 183 -4.07 -3.27 10.02
C GLY A 183 -2.75 -2.53 10.28
N ILE A 184 -2.83 -1.28 10.71
CA ILE A 184 -1.67 -0.44 11.02
C ILE A 184 -1.95 0.45 12.22
N GLY A 185 -0.92 0.81 12.97
CA GLY A 185 -1.08 1.66 14.15
C GLY A 185 0.19 1.80 14.95
N THR A 186 0.29 1.12 16.09
CA THR A 186 1.53 1.04 16.89
C THR A 186 2.48 -0.05 16.40
N LYS A 187 2.06 -0.80 15.38
CA LYS A 187 2.89 -1.72 14.60
C LYS A 187 2.71 -1.37 13.13
N MET A 188 3.77 -1.60 12.34
CA MET A 188 3.72 -1.43 10.90
C MET A 188 2.70 -2.37 10.26
N HIS A 189 2.75 -3.65 10.60
CA HIS A 189 1.76 -4.65 10.19
C HIS A 189 1.05 -5.20 11.42
N ASP A 190 -0.27 -5.06 11.43
CA ASP A 190 -1.16 -5.53 12.49
C ASP A 190 -2.41 -6.19 11.87
N GLU A 191 -3.25 -6.78 12.69
CA GLU A 191 -4.55 -7.29 12.24
C GLU A 191 -5.59 -6.16 12.04
N PRO A 192 -6.54 -6.34 11.11
CA PRO A 192 -6.75 -7.52 10.27
C PRO A 192 -5.97 -7.44 8.95
N ASN A 193 -5.72 -8.60 8.32
CA ASN A 193 -5.34 -8.64 6.92
C ASN A 193 -6.53 -8.25 6.03
N LEU A 194 -6.28 -7.47 4.98
CA LEU A 194 -7.27 -7.03 4.00
C LEU A 194 -6.89 -7.51 2.59
N PRO A 195 -7.36 -8.69 2.15
CA PRO A 195 -7.17 -9.11 0.78
C PRO A 195 -7.81 -8.15 -0.23
N ASN A 196 -7.13 -7.95 -1.37
CA ASN A 196 -7.65 -7.17 -2.50
C ASN A 196 -8.67 -7.94 -3.36
N TYR A 197 -9.21 -9.04 -2.82
CA TYR A 197 -10.18 -9.94 -3.46
C TYR A 197 -11.09 -10.56 -2.41
N GLY A 198 -12.18 -11.18 -2.87
CA GLY A 198 -13.08 -11.95 -2.01
C GLY A 198 -14.56 -11.71 -2.29
N ASP A 199 -15.37 -12.37 -1.49
CA ASP A 199 -16.84 -12.29 -1.61
C ASP A 199 -17.39 -11.14 -0.77
N ALA A 200 -18.27 -10.33 -1.37
CA ALA A 200 -19.00 -9.29 -0.64
C ALA A 200 -19.80 -9.89 0.52
N GLY A 201 -19.87 -9.17 1.63
CA GLY A 201 -20.57 -9.61 2.84
C GLY A 201 -19.84 -10.65 3.68
N ARG A 202 -18.58 -10.97 3.37
CA ARG A 202 -17.73 -11.92 4.09
C ARG A 202 -16.61 -11.23 4.89
N GLY A 203 -15.97 -12.00 5.77
CA GLY A 203 -14.87 -11.51 6.62
C GLY A 203 -15.32 -10.72 7.85
N ALA A 204 -14.35 -10.17 8.57
CA ALA A 204 -14.58 -9.39 9.77
C ALA A 204 -15.38 -8.12 9.48
N ARG A 205 -16.24 -7.73 10.43
CA ARG A 205 -17.02 -6.49 10.33
C ARG A 205 -16.12 -5.29 10.59
N LEU A 206 -16.19 -4.30 9.73
CA LEU A 206 -15.51 -3.02 9.90
C LEU A 206 -16.17 -2.22 11.04
N GLN A 207 -15.34 -1.64 11.89
CA GLN A 207 -15.75 -0.89 13.07
C GLN A 207 -15.06 0.47 13.11
N GLU A 208 -15.72 1.45 13.70
CA GLU A 208 -15.12 2.76 13.96
C GLU A 208 -13.84 2.60 14.81
N GLY A 209 -12.79 3.33 14.44
CA GLY A 209 -11.47 3.24 15.06
C GLY A 209 -10.52 2.22 14.43
N MET A 210 -10.99 1.33 13.54
CA MET A 210 -10.06 0.52 12.74
C MET A 210 -9.25 1.40 11.81
N VAL A 211 -7.97 1.07 11.65
CA VAL A 211 -7.07 1.70 10.67
C VAL A 211 -6.40 0.60 9.87
N ILE A 212 -6.48 0.72 8.55
CA ILE A 212 -6.03 -0.32 7.61
C ILE A 212 -5.28 0.34 6.46
N ALA A 213 -4.14 -0.22 6.08
CA ALA A 213 -3.48 0.02 4.81
C ALA A 213 -4.28 -0.68 3.71
N VAL A 214 -4.83 0.11 2.80
CA VAL A 214 -5.61 -0.36 1.65
C VAL A 214 -4.74 -0.22 0.43
N GLU A 215 -4.28 -1.33 -0.14
CA GLU A 215 -3.14 -1.37 -1.06
C GLU A 215 -3.36 -2.34 -2.24
N PRO A 216 -4.23 -2.01 -3.20
CA PRO A 216 -4.37 -2.82 -4.40
C PRO A 216 -3.05 -2.90 -5.19
N MET A 217 -2.64 -4.15 -5.47
CA MET A 217 -1.57 -4.51 -6.39
C MET A 217 -2.19 -5.21 -7.58
N VAL A 218 -1.97 -4.68 -8.78
CA VAL A 218 -2.64 -5.09 -10.01
C VAL A 218 -1.63 -5.39 -11.10
N ASN A 219 -1.70 -6.60 -11.67
CA ASN A 219 -0.86 -7.03 -12.78
C ASN A 219 -1.58 -6.83 -14.12
N ALA A 220 -0.85 -6.37 -15.14
CA ALA A 220 -1.38 -6.26 -16.50
C ALA A 220 -1.66 -7.63 -17.14
N GLY A 221 -0.99 -8.68 -16.69
CA GLY A 221 -1.13 -10.06 -17.14
C GLY A 221 -1.70 -10.99 -16.06
N SER A 222 -1.00 -12.08 -15.84
CA SER A 222 -1.36 -13.14 -14.92
C SER A 222 -1.31 -12.70 -13.44
N PRO A 223 -2.15 -13.23 -12.55
CA PRO A 223 -2.10 -12.92 -11.12
C PRO A 223 -0.90 -13.55 -10.39
N GLU A 224 -0.21 -14.53 -11.01
CA GLU A 224 0.87 -15.28 -10.36
C GLU A 224 2.07 -14.41 -10.05
N VAL A 225 2.64 -14.65 -8.87
CA VAL A 225 3.80 -13.95 -8.32
C VAL A 225 5.01 -14.87 -8.29
N ARG A 226 6.19 -14.31 -8.52
CA ARG A 226 7.47 -14.96 -8.33
C ARG A 226 8.35 -14.11 -7.41
N MET A 227 8.97 -14.72 -6.42
CA MET A 227 10.01 -14.05 -5.64
C MET A 227 11.32 -14.06 -6.42
N ARG A 228 11.89 -12.89 -6.70
CA ARG A 228 13.20 -12.75 -7.36
C ARG A 228 14.34 -13.02 -6.37
N ASP A 229 14.16 -12.54 -5.16
CA ASP A 229 15.09 -12.69 -4.03
C ASP A 229 14.31 -12.73 -2.71
N GLU A 230 14.96 -12.47 -1.58
CA GLU A 230 14.31 -12.46 -0.26
C GLU A 230 13.18 -11.41 -0.14
N TRP A 231 13.26 -10.31 -0.92
CA TRP A 231 12.36 -9.17 -0.79
C TRP A 231 11.46 -8.96 -2.00
N VAL A 232 12.07 -8.94 -3.18
CA VAL A 232 11.40 -8.45 -4.38
C VAL A 232 10.44 -9.48 -4.95
N ALA A 233 9.16 -9.13 -4.92
CA ALA A 233 8.11 -9.84 -5.61
C ALA A 233 7.94 -9.26 -7.03
N GLU A 234 7.83 -10.14 -8.02
CA GLU A 234 7.60 -9.75 -9.41
C GLU A 234 6.53 -10.63 -10.08
N THR A 235 5.94 -10.12 -11.16
CA THR A 235 4.96 -10.89 -11.94
C THR A 235 5.65 -12.09 -12.57
N ALA A 236 4.99 -13.25 -12.54
CA ALA A 236 5.58 -14.49 -13.06
C ALA A 236 5.75 -14.47 -14.59
N ASP A 237 4.90 -13.72 -15.30
CA ASP A 237 4.89 -13.57 -16.74
C ASP A 237 5.70 -12.37 -17.27
N GLY A 238 6.26 -11.54 -16.39
CA GLY A 238 7.03 -10.34 -16.74
C GLY A 238 6.16 -9.14 -17.15
N SER A 239 4.84 -9.21 -17.03
CA SER A 239 3.93 -8.11 -17.31
C SER A 239 4.10 -6.97 -16.29
N PRO A 240 3.77 -5.71 -16.62
CA PRO A 240 3.79 -4.61 -15.67
C PRO A 240 2.82 -4.81 -14.51
N SER A 241 3.21 -4.31 -13.32
CA SER A 241 2.37 -4.23 -12.13
C SER A 241 2.29 -2.81 -11.60
N ALA A 242 1.14 -2.43 -11.06
CA ALA A 242 0.94 -1.15 -10.39
C ALA A 242 0.49 -1.36 -8.95
N HIS A 243 0.94 -0.47 -8.08
CA HIS A 243 0.62 -0.46 -6.65
C HIS A 243 0.23 0.95 -6.22
N PHE A 244 -0.95 1.09 -5.63
CA PHE A 244 -1.42 2.32 -4.99
C PHE A 244 -1.92 1.99 -3.59
N GLU A 245 -1.67 2.89 -2.66
CA GLU A 245 -2.00 2.62 -1.26
C GLU A 245 -2.31 3.88 -0.48
N HIS A 246 -3.18 3.72 0.52
CA HIS A 246 -3.39 4.68 1.58
C HIS A 246 -3.65 4.01 2.93
N THR A 247 -3.12 4.61 4.00
CA THR A 247 -3.58 4.33 5.37
C THR A 247 -4.93 5.01 5.58
N VAL A 248 -5.97 4.20 5.87
CA VAL A 248 -7.36 4.67 5.99
C VAL A 248 -7.94 4.32 7.34
N ALA A 249 -8.48 5.31 8.05
CA ALA A 249 -9.23 5.13 9.29
C ALA A 249 -10.73 5.08 9.01
N ILE A 250 -11.44 4.19 9.72
CA ILE A 250 -12.90 4.13 9.72
C ILE A 250 -13.42 5.05 10.83
N THR A 251 -14.22 6.05 10.45
CA THR A 251 -14.82 7.00 11.38
C THR A 251 -16.34 6.98 11.32
N ALA A 252 -17.01 7.60 12.28
CA ALA A 252 -18.46 7.76 12.26
C ALA A 252 -18.96 8.51 11.01
N ASN A 253 -18.13 9.37 10.41
CA ASN A 253 -18.45 10.15 9.20
C ASN A 253 -18.02 9.43 7.90
N GLY A 254 -17.51 8.21 7.98
CA GLY A 254 -16.97 7.42 6.86
C GLY A 254 -15.45 7.34 6.89
N PRO A 255 -14.83 6.93 5.76
CA PRO A 255 -13.38 6.76 5.68
C PRO A 255 -12.65 8.10 5.79
N TRP A 256 -11.55 8.09 6.54
CA TRP A 256 -10.61 9.19 6.61
C TRP A 256 -9.23 8.71 6.14
N ILE A 257 -8.76 9.22 5.02
CA ILE A 257 -7.44 8.92 4.47
C ILE A 257 -6.41 9.68 5.31
N LEU A 258 -5.64 8.96 6.14
CA LEU A 258 -4.66 9.54 7.05
C LEU A 258 -3.40 10.02 6.32
N THR A 259 -3.10 9.44 5.16
CA THR A 259 -1.97 9.75 4.30
C THR A 259 -2.31 10.80 3.22
N ARG A 260 -3.28 11.68 3.49
CA ARG A 260 -3.65 12.80 2.61
C ARG A 260 -4.10 14.01 3.45
N PRO A 261 -3.76 15.26 3.06
CA PRO A 261 -4.32 16.45 3.69
C PRO A 261 -5.85 16.46 3.62
N LYS A 262 -6.53 16.94 4.68
CA LYS A 262 -8.00 16.94 4.77
C LYS A 262 -8.67 17.83 3.71
N GLU A 263 -7.97 18.84 3.26
CA GLU A 263 -8.44 19.82 2.28
C GLU A 263 -8.39 19.30 0.84
N VAL A 264 -7.63 18.24 0.60
CA VAL A 264 -7.52 17.61 -0.72
C VAL A 264 -8.72 16.73 -0.96
N THR A 265 -9.52 17.07 -1.97
CA THR A 265 -10.69 16.32 -2.44
C THR A 265 -10.43 15.71 -3.81
N GLY A 266 -11.23 14.73 -4.21
CA GLY A 266 -11.08 14.05 -5.50
C GLY A 266 -10.35 12.70 -5.38
N PRO A 267 -9.82 12.14 -6.50
CA PRO A 267 -9.11 10.88 -6.52
C PRO A 267 -7.98 10.80 -5.51
N SER A 268 -7.66 9.58 -5.04
CA SER A 268 -6.69 9.37 -3.95
C SER A 268 -5.28 9.82 -4.33
N TRP A 269 -4.87 9.65 -5.59
CA TRP A 269 -3.56 10.07 -6.13
C TRP A 269 -3.68 10.80 -7.47
#